data_be40cdb83dd74ad8699fc936ad30760d
#
_entry.id   be40cdb83dd74ad8699fc936ad30760d
#
_cell.length_a   1.000
_cell.length_b   1.000
_cell.length_c   1.000
_cell.angle_alpha   90.00
_cell.angle_beta   90.00
_cell.angle_gamma   90.00
#
_symmetry.space_group_name_H-M   'P 1'
#
loop_
_entity.id
_entity.type
_entity.pdbx_description
1 polymer ?
#
loop_
_entity_poly.entity_id
_entity_poly.type
_entity_poly.pdbx_seq_one_letter_code
_entity_poly.pdbx_strand_id
1 'polypeptide(L)'
;IHNLWLHPLAKFPGPKLRGAFYFPAYYEIAKGDVVYKQHELHERFGDIVRIAPNTLSIIKPEAWKDVYGQGHKAPMPKCPEFYWRGASVAADIIAADDSDHTRIRRLLNYAFSEQALKSQEQIINSYITLLISQLSKQASAGSAVDVMAYLNFATFDITGDLSFDESFGALEAETHNQWVATLFSMLRAGAIIRILAAYGVPTEKIFEYIPVLARARDAHDDYTKEKAGRRLEKKTDRKDFISYVLKYNDERGMTHDEIKATSGTLILAGSETSATFLSGAVYYLLKNPDWMRKLQEEIRTTFTTESEITFASVSKLKMLHAIIMETFRIYPPVPAALPRISPKSGVIVAGTYVPAGIKIGIPQYCAYRSSRHFLNPEKYAPERFLGDPKYVEDKRSVIQPFSVGPRNCIGQNLAWAEIRTILARLVWNFDMQLQDVSRNWEKGQTSFVLWSKPSLMVKLHKRNVVA
;
A
#
# COMPACT_ATOMS: atom_id res chain seq x y z
N ILE A 1 -14.04 2.28 -35.38
CA ILE A 1 -14.65 1.02 -35.92
C ILE A 1 -13.84 -0.15 -35.38
N HIS A 2 -12.51 -0.26 -35.64
CA HIS A 2 -11.68 -1.40 -35.23
C HIS A 2 -11.85 -1.76 -33.75
N ASN A 3 -11.63 -0.80 -32.83
CA ASN A 3 -11.69 -1.04 -31.39
C ASN A 3 -13.06 -1.51 -30.90
N LEU A 4 -14.15 -1.11 -31.56
CA LEU A 4 -15.51 -1.47 -31.13
C LEU A 4 -16.02 -2.80 -31.69
N TRP A 5 -15.59 -3.17 -32.92
CA TRP A 5 -16.21 -4.28 -33.63
C TRP A 5 -15.24 -5.40 -34.00
N LEU A 6 -13.98 -5.06 -34.31
CA LEU A 6 -12.99 -6.02 -34.80
C LEU A 6 -11.95 -6.41 -33.74
N HIS A 7 -11.83 -5.60 -32.68
CA HIS A 7 -10.85 -5.88 -31.63
C HIS A 7 -11.22 -7.15 -30.84
N PRO A 8 -10.25 -8.02 -30.45
CA PRO A 8 -10.51 -9.25 -29.70
C PRO A 8 -11.30 -9.05 -28.39
N LEU A 9 -11.25 -7.84 -27.82
CA LEU A 9 -12.03 -7.49 -26.64
C LEU A 9 -13.43 -6.92 -26.95
N ALA A 10 -13.89 -6.90 -28.21
CA ALA A 10 -15.23 -6.37 -28.56
C ALA A 10 -16.37 -7.08 -27.84
N LYS A 11 -16.20 -8.37 -27.54
CA LYS A 11 -17.17 -9.21 -26.81
C LYS A 11 -17.25 -8.93 -25.31
N PHE A 12 -16.26 -8.26 -24.71
CA PHE A 12 -16.27 -8.01 -23.28
C PHE A 12 -17.15 -6.81 -22.92
N PRO A 13 -17.93 -6.90 -21.83
CA PRO A 13 -18.81 -5.82 -21.41
C PRO A 13 -18.03 -4.58 -20.98
N GLY A 14 -18.63 -3.41 -21.20
CA GLY A 14 -18.04 -2.12 -20.81
C GLY A 14 -18.61 -0.98 -21.64
N PRO A 15 -18.35 0.28 -21.25
CA PRO A 15 -18.80 1.44 -22.01
C PRO A 15 -18.15 1.50 -23.40
N LYS A 16 -18.96 1.67 -24.44
CA LYS A 16 -18.47 1.74 -25.82
C LYS A 16 -17.40 2.82 -26.01
N LEU A 17 -17.56 4.00 -25.37
CA LEU A 17 -16.57 5.09 -25.45
C LEU A 17 -15.19 4.67 -24.92
N ARG A 18 -15.16 3.93 -23.79
CA ARG A 18 -13.91 3.39 -23.23
C ARG A 18 -13.35 2.26 -24.08
N GLY A 19 -14.21 1.44 -24.69
CA GLY A 19 -13.75 0.46 -25.68
C GLY A 19 -13.13 1.08 -26.93
N ALA A 20 -13.58 2.27 -27.32
CA ALA A 20 -13.10 3.00 -28.49
C ALA A 20 -11.78 3.77 -28.22
N PHE A 21 -11.68 4.46 -27.07
CA PHE A 21 -10.64 5.44 -26.78
C PHE A 21 -10.03 5.24 -25.39
N TYR A 22 -8.74 5.57 -25.24
CA TYR A 22 -8.04 5.60 -23.94
C TYR A 22 -8.39 6.85 -23.11
N PHE A 23 -8.75 7.94 -23.76
CA PHE A 23 -8.98 9.25 -23.15
C PHE A 23 -9.88 9.20 -21.90
N PRO A 24 -11.04 8.51 -21.88
CA PRO A 24 -11.90 8.47 -20.68
C PRO A 24 -11.21 7.87 -19.47
N ALA A 25 -10.47 6.77 -19.67
CA ALA A 25 -9.73 6.11 -18.59
C ALA A 25 -8.56 6.98 -18.09
N TYR A 26 -7.83 7.62 -18.99
CA TYR A 26 -6.70 8.47 -18.63
C TYR A 26 -7.14 9.77 -17.96
N TYR A 27 -8.28 10.33 -18.37
CA TYR A 27 -8.86 11.49 -17.69
C TYR A 27 -9.18 11.19 -16.23
N GLU A 28 -9.76 10.02 -15.93
CA GLU A 28 -10.05 9.60 -14.56
C GLU A 28 -8.78 9.32 -13.75
N ILE A 29 -7.74 8.73 -14.36
CA ILE A 29 -6.43 8.57 -13.73
C ILE A 29 -5.83 9.94 -13.40
N ALA A 30 -5.89 10.91 -14.32
CA ALA A 30 -5.37 12.25 -14.07
C ALA A 30 -6.13 13.00 -12.96
N LYS A 31 -7.43 12.75 -12.82
CA LYS A 31 -8.26 13.27 -11.72
C LYS A 31 -8.06 12.52 -10.40
N GLY A 32 -7.58 11.29 -10.44
CA GLY A 32 -7.45 10.42 -9.27
C GLY A 32 -8.76 9.77 -8.81
N ASP A 33 -9.81 9.76 -9.64
CA ASP A 33 -11.11 9.14 -9.33
C ASP A 33 -11.30 7.77 -9.99
N VAL A 34 -10.29 7.25 -10.64
CA VAL A 34 -10.33 6.01 -11.44
C VAL A 34 -10.87 4.80 -10.67
N VAL A 35 -10.55 4.65 -9.39
CA VAL A 35 -11.00 3.49 -8.60
C VAL A 35 -12.50 3.51 -8.34
N TYR A 36 -13.07 4.70 -8.10
CA TYR A 36 -14.51 4.87 -7.93
C TYR A 36 -15.27 4.60 -9.24
N LYS A 37 -14.75 5.14 -10.36
CA LYS A 37 -15.34 4.92 -11.68
C LYS A 37 -15.27 3.46 -12.12
N GLN A 38 -14.15 2.78 -11.84
CA GLN A 38 -14.06 1.34 -12.09
C GLN A 38 -15.02 0.53 -11.22
N HIS A 39 -15.24 0.91 -9.97
CA HIS A 39 -16.22 0.27 -9.10
C HIS A 39 -17.63 0.39 -9.67
N GLU A 40 -18.07 1.60 -10.06
CA GLU A 40 -19.36 1.83 -10.74
C GLU A 40 -19.51 0.95 -12.00
N LEU A 41 -18.42 0.77 -12.76
CA LEU A 41 -18.44 -0.09 -13.94
C LEU A 41 -18.60 -1.57 -13.59
N HIS A 42 -17.95 -2.06 -12.55
CA HIS A 42 -18.09 -3.46 -12.11
C HIS A 42 -19.51 -3.73 -11.58
N GLU A 43 -20.08 -2.82 -10.81
CA GLU A 43 -21.47 -2.96 -10.35
C GLU A 43 -22.47 -3.04 -11.54
N ARG A 44 -22.22 -2.26 -12.61
CA ARG A 44 -23.07 -2.22 -13.79
C ARG A 44 -22.83 -3.37 -14.78
N PHE A 45 -21.57 -3.71 -15.07
CA PHE A 45 -21.20 -4.60 -16.17
C PHE A 45 -20.73 -5.98 -15.74
N GLY A 46 -20.48 -6.19 -14.44
CA GLY A 46 -20.11 -7.49 -13.88
C GLY A 46 -18.62 -7.64 -13.54
N ASP A 47 -18.20 -8.89 -13.39
CA ASP A 47 -16.90 -9.23 -12.79
C ASP A 47 -15.71 -9.01 -13.73
N ILE A 48 -15.92 -8.95 -15.04
CA ILE A 48 -14.89 -8.72 -16.06
C ILE A 48 -15.38 -7.58 -16.94
N VAL A 49 -14.68 -6.45 -16.90
CA VAL A 49 -15.07 -5.23 -17.60
C VAL A 49 -13.94 -4.70 -18.46
N ARG A 50 -14.27 -4.38 -19.71
CA ARG A 50 -13.37 -3.65 -20.61
C ARG A 50 -13.35 -2.17 -20.25
N ILE A 51 -12.27 -1.71 -19.61
CA ILE A 51 -12.15 -0.34 -19.09
C ILE A 51 -11.38 0.62 -20.01
N ALA A 52 -10.70 0.09 -21.03
CA ALA A 52 -10.00 0.84 -22.09
C ALA A 52 -9.85 -0.06 -23.34
N PRO A 53 -9.43 0.45 -24.50
CA PRO A 53 -9.35 -0.34 -25.74
C PRO A 53 -8.62 -1.68 -25.58
N ASN A 54 -7.54 -1.72 -24.82
CA ASN A 54 -6.71 -2.92 -24.62
C ASN A 54 -6.56 -3.30 -23.14
N THR A 55 -7.60 -3.07 -22.32
CA THR A 55 -7.49 -3.26 -20.87
C THR A 55 -8.75 -3.89 -20.29
N LEU A 56 -8.56 -4.98 -19.55
CA LEU A 56 -9.58 -5.64 -18.74
C LEU A 56 -9.34 -5.41 -17.25
N SER A 57 -10.39 -5.05 -16.55
CA SER A 57 -10.47 -5.05 -15.09
C SER A 57 -11.25 -6.27 -14.65
N ILE A 58 -10.72 -7.03 -13.70
CA ILE A 58 -11.31 -8.30 -13.25
C ILE A 58 -11.40 -8.27 -11.72
N ILE A 59 -12.57 -8.64 -11.16
CA ILE A 59 -12.75 -8.68 -9.71
C ILE A 59 -12.99 -10.09 -9.15
N LYS A 60 -13.04 -11.12 -9.99
CA LYS A 60 -13.22 -12.52 -9.54
C LYS A 60 -12.10 -12.98 -8.63
N PRO A 61 -12.38 -13.70 -7.51
CA PRO A 61 -11.37 -14.21 -6.59
C PRO A 61 -10.31 -15.08 -7.26
N GLU A 62 -10.70 -15.93 -8.21
CA GLU A 62 -9.81 -16.86 -8.91
C GLU A 62 -8.76 -16.13 -9.76
N ALA A 63 -9.08 -14.91 -10.21
CA ALA A 63 -8.17 -14.11 -11.02
C ALA A 63 -6.85 -13.76 -10.30
N TRP A 64 -6.85 -13.70 -8.97
CA TRP A 64 -5.63 -13.45 -8.20
C TRP A 64 -4.54 -14.48 -8.51
N LYS A 65 -4.90 -15.77 -8.46
CA LYS A 65 -3.97 -16.86 -8.76
C LYS A 65 -3.53 -16.83 -10.23
N ASP A 66 -4.47 -16.58 -11.14
CA ASP A 66 -4.19 -16.62 -12.57
C ASP A 66 -3.35 -15.42 -13.04
N VAL A 67 -3.54 -14.23 -12.48
CA VAL A 67 -2.84 -13.00 -12.91
C VAL A 67 -1.53 -12.82 -12.18
N TYR A 68 -1.48 -13.07 -10.87
CA TYR A 68 -0.30 -12.75 -10.03
C TYR A 68 0.39 -13.99 -9.47
N GLY A 69 -0.30 -15.13 -9.41
CA GLY A 69 0.23 -16.37 -8.85
C GLY A 69 1.08 -17.16 -9.85
N GLN A 70 1.40 -18.40 -9.47
CA GLN A 70 2.13 -19.36 -10.31
C GLN A 70 1.18 -20.28 -11.08
N GLY A 71 -0.03 -19.80 -11.43
CA GLY A 71 -1.04 -20.59 -12.16
C GLY A 71 -0.65 -20.97 -13.58
N HIS A 72 0.39 -20.38 -14.13
CA HIS A 72 0.92 -20.60 -15.48
C HIS A 72 2.39 -21.01 -15.43
N LYS A 73 2.91 -21.58 -16.55
CA LYS A 73 4.33 -21.98 -16.68
C LYS A 73 5.32 -20.82 -16.45
N ALA A 74 4.87 -19.59 -16.68
CA ALA A 74 5.62 -18.36 -16.38
C ALA A 74 4.67 -17.28 -15.82
N PRO A 75 5.15 -16.39 -14.94
CA PRO A 75 4.37 -15.24 -14.46
C PRO A 75 3.97 -14.33 -15.62
N MET A 76 2.80 -13.70 -15.53
CA MET A 76 2.42 -12.69 -16.52
C MET A 76 3.35 -11.47 -16.44
N PRO A 77 3.89 -11.00 -17.57
CA PRO A 77 4.75 -9.82 -17.60
C PRO A 77 4.09 -8.59 -17.00
N LYS A 78 4.88 -7.76 -16.35
CA LYS A 78 4.44 -6.43 -15.92
C LYS A 78 4.08 -5.57 -17.11
N CYS A 79 3.12 -4.65 -16.92
CA CYS A 79 2.77 -3.63 -17.90
C CYS A 79 3.89 -2.57 -17.96
N PRO A 80 4.67 -2.44 -19.04
CA PRO A 80 5.84 -1.57 -19.09
C PRO A 80 5.47 -0.09 -18.82
N GLU A 81 4.32 0.37 -19.33
CA GLU A 81 3.89 1.76 -19.16
C GLU A 81 3.54 2.09 -17.70
N PHE A 82 3.10 1.08 -16.93
CA PHE A 82 2.78 1.29 -15.51
C PHE A 82 4.03 1.22 -14.63
N TYR A 83 4.95 0.29 -14.92
CA TYR A 83 6.18 0.07 -14.15
C TYR A 83 7.40 0.77 -14.79
N TRP A 84 7.12 1.78 -15.63
CA TRP A 84 8.19 2.51 -16.29
C TRP A 84 9.14 3.16 -15.27
N ARG A 85 10.42 3.03 -15.57
CA ARG A 85 11.52 3.74 -14.91
C ARG A 85 12.36 4.44 -15.99
N GLY A 86 13.01 5.55 -15.67
CA GLY A 86 13.98 6.13 -16.60
C GLY A 86 15.06 5.13 -16.99
N ALA A 87 15.54 5.19 -18.21
CA ALA A 87 16.56 4.27 -18.74
C ALA A 87 17.88 4.28 -17.96
N SER A 88 18.16 5.35 -17.22
CA SER A 88 19.39 5.57 -16.44
C SER A 88 19.31 5.14 -14.98
N VAL A 89 18.17 4.62 -14.52
CA VAL A 89 17.96 4.24 -13.11
C VAL A 89 18.19 2.75 -12.93
N ALA A 90 18.99 2.37 -11.92
CA ALA A 90 19.19 0.98 -11.55
C ALA A 90 17.88 0.26 -11.20
N ALA A 91 17.84 -1.06 -11.40
CA ALA A 91 16.65 -1.84 -11.11
C ALA A 91 16.36 -1.87 -9.60
N ASP A 92 15.16 -1.44 -9.21
CA ASP A 92 14.63 -1.70 -7.88
C ASP A 92 13.72 -2.94 -7.88
N ILE A 93 13.35 -3.44 -6.71
CA ILE A 93 12.52 -4.64 -6.55
C ILE A 93 11.15 -4.53 -7.25
N ILE A 94 10.57 -3.32 -7.38
CA ILE A 94 9.25 -3.13 -8.01
C ILE A 94 9.38 -3.09 -9.54
N ALA A 95 10.37 -2.39 -10.09
CA ALA A 95 10.50 -2.17 -11.52
C ALA A 95 11.29 -3.29 -12.24
N ALA A 96 12.11 -4.06 -11.51
CA ALA A 96 12.95 -5.14 -12.05
C ALA A 96 12.16 -6.14 -12.89
N ASP A 97 12.78 -6.67 -13.96
CA ASP A 97 12.27 -7.80 -14.72
C ASP A 97 12.22 -9.09 -13.86
N ASP A 98 11.84 -10.22 -14.41
CA ASP A 98 11.66 -11.44 -13.61
C ASP A 98 12.99 -12.04 -13.13
N SER A 99 14.08 -11.90 -13.88
CA SER A 99 15.40 -12.41 -13.51
C SER A 99 16.02 -11.57 -12.40
N ASP A 100 16.06 -10.26 -12.58
CA ASP A 100 16.58 -9.31 -11.61
C ASP A 100 15.72 -9.28 -10.34
N HIS A 101 14.40 -9.33 -10.48
CA HIS A 101 13.51 -9.42 -9.33
C HIS A 101 13.80 -10.67 -8.49
N THR A 102 13.99 -11.82 -9.12
CA THR A 102 14.26 -13.07 -8.39
C THR A 102 15.57 -12.97 -7.62
N ARG A 103 16.59 -12.39 -8.22
CA ARG A 103 17.92 -12.13 -7.63
C ARG A 103 17.83 -11.15 -6.46
N ILE A 104 17.21 -10.00 -6.66
CA ILE A 104 17.02 -8.96 -5.63
C ILE A 104 16.17 -9.50 -4.47
N ARG A 105 15.05 -10.15 -4.79
CA ARG A 105 14.15 -10.69 -3.77
C ARG A 105 14.79 -11.77 -2.91
N ARG A 106 15.64 -12.61 -3.47
CA ARG A 106 16.39 -13.63 -2.72
C ARG A 106 17.14 -13.03 -1.55
N LEU A 107 17.83 -11.91 -1.75
CA LEU A 107 18.60 -11.24 -0.71
C LEU A 107 17.70 -10.53 0.31
N LEU A 108 16.70 -9.82 -0.18
CA LEU A 108 15.78 -9.08 0.70
C LEU A 108 14.93 -10.00 1.58
N ASN A 109 14.59 -11.21 1.13
CA ASN A 109 13.82 -12.16 1.95
C ASN A 109 14.46 -12.43 3.31
N TYR A 110 15.78 -12.37 3.43
CA TYR A 110 16.47 -12.50 4.73
C TYR A 110 16.15 -11.35 5.67
N ALA A 111 16.07 -10.12 5.15
CA ALA A 111 15.77 -8.92 5.92
C ALA A 111 14.31 -8.85 6.40
N PHE A 112 13.38 -9.48 5.66
CA PHE A 112 11.94 -9.51 5.95
C PHE A 112 11.45 -10.85 6.52
N SER A 113 12.38 -11.74 6.92
CA SER A 113 12.04 -13.00 7.58
C SER A 113 11.50 -12.76 8.99
N GLU A 114 10.75 -13.73 9.54
CA GLU A 114 10.26 -13.66 10.92
C GLU A 114 11.39 -13.52 11.94
N GLN A 115 12.53 -14.19 11.69
CA GLN A 115 13.72 -14.07 12.55
C GLN A 115 14.31 -12.66 12.51
N ALA A 116 14.40 -12.05 11.33
CA ALA A 116 14.87 -10.68 11.19
C ALA A 116 13.91 -9.69 11.87
N LEU A 117 12.61 -9.85 11.67
CA LEU A 117 11.58 -9.03 12.29
C LEU A 117 11.67 -9.08 13.83
N LYS A 118 11.86 -10.26 14.42
CA LYS A 118 12.07 -10.38 15.85
C LYS A 118 13.32 -9.64 16.34
N SER A 119 14.39 -9.63 15.55
CA SER A 119 15.61 -8.88 15.85
C SER A 119 15.44 -7.36 15.71
N GLN A 120 14.48 -6.93 14.88
CA GLN A 120 14.13 -5.53 14.62
C GLN A 120 13.06 -4.98 15.58
N GLU A 121 12.41 -5.86 16.35
CA GLU A 121 11.28 -5.48 17.23
C GLU A 121 11.63 -4.35 18.19
N GLN A 122 12.83 -4.35 18.77
CA GLN A 122 13.27 -3.30 19.69
C GLN A 122 13.36 -1.93 18.99
N ILE A 123 13.89 -1.90 17.76
CA ILE A 123 13.98 -0.67 16.95
C ILE A 123 12.57 -0.13 16.66
N ILE A 124 11.69 -0.98 16.16
CA ILE A 124 10.33 -0.61 15.82
C ILE A 124 9.58 -0.10 17.06
N ASN A 125 9.67 -0.83 18.18
CA ASN A 125 9.01 -0.45 19.42
C ASN A 125 9.51 0.88 20.00
N SER A 126 10.77 1.27 19.78
CA SER A 126 11.27 2.59 20.23
C SER A 126 10.52 3.73 19.53
N TYR A 127 10.28 3.62 18.22
CA TYR A 127 9.50 4.61 17.46
C TYR A 127 8.01 4.59 17.82
N ILE A 128 7.43 3.41 18.06
CA ILE A 128 6.04 3.32 18.54
C ILE A 128 5.92 3.98 19.91
N THR A 129 6.89 3.80 20.80
CA THR A 129 6.93 4.48 22.11
C THR A 129 7.04 6.00 21.96
N LEU A 130 7.89 6.46 21.04
CA LEU A 130 8.00 7.89 20.73
C LEU A 130 6.68 8.45 20.16
N LEU A 131 6.02 7.73 19.24
CA LEU A 131 4.70 8.10 18.73
C LEU A 131 3.68 8.28 19.87
N ILE A 132 3.57 7.31 20.78
CA ILE A 132 2.65 7.38 21.93
C ILE A 132 3.03 8.54 22.86
N SER A 133 4.30 8.79 23.08
CA SER A 133 4.79 9.92 23.87
C SER A 133 4.39 11.27 23.26
N GLN A 134 4.61 11.47 21.96
CA GLN A 134 4.24 12.71 21.26
C GLN A 134 2.72 12.92 21.27
N LEU A 135 1.94 11.89 20.94
CA LEU A 135 0.47 11.96 21.03
C LEU A 135 -0.02 12.21 22.44
N SER A 136 0.69 11.72 23.46
CA SER A 136 0.38 11.98 24.88
C SER A 136 0.60 13.45 25.26
N LYS A 137 1.61 14.11 24.70
CA LYS A 137 1.81 15.57 24.90
C LYS A 137 0.66 16.35 24.29
N GLN A 138 0.25 16.00 23.06
CA GLN A 138 -0.87 16.63 22.38
C GLN A 138 -2.20 16.41 23.12
N ALA A 139 -2.44 15.21 23.63
CA ALA A 139 -3.61 14.89 24.44
C ALA A 139 -3.65 15.75 25.71
N SER A 140 -2.50 15.99 26.35
CA SER A 140 -2.40 16.85 27.54
C SER A 140 -2.63 18.35 27.22
N ALA A 141 -2.27 18.79 26.00
CA ALA A 141 -2.57 20.14 25.52
C ALA A 141 -4.06 20.36 25.21
N GLY A 142 -4.85 19.28 25.11
CA GLY A 142 -6.31 19.34 24.88
C GLY A 142 -6.73 19.70 23.46
N SER A 143 -5.80 19.88 22.53
CA SER A 143 -6.07 20.19 21.12
C SER A 143 -6.33 18.93 20.31
N ALA A 144 -7.07 19.07 19.19
CA ALA A 144 -7.18 18.02 18.20
C ALA A 144 -5.87 17.90 17.40
N VAL A 145 -5.50 16.68 17.07
CA VAL A 145 -4.27 16.37 16.32
C VAL A 145 -4.60 15.74 14.97
N ASP A 146 -3.76 15.95 13.98
CA ASP A 146 -3.78 15.20 12.73
C ASP A 146 -3.11 13.83 12.94
N VAL A 147 -3.90 12.83 13.33
CA VAL A 147 -3.40 11.47 13.59
C VAL A 147 -2.76 10.86 12.33
N MET A 148 -3.24 11.19 11.14
CA MET A 148 -2.65 10.72 9.88
C MET A 148 -1.20 11.20 9.74
N ALA A 149 -0.92 12.47 10.09
CA ALA A 149 0.43 13.01 10.04
C ALA A 149 1.38 12.27 11.01
N TYR A 150 0.96 12.06 12.27
CA TYR A 150 1.77 11.34 13.26
C TYR A 150 2.02 9.88 12.89
N LEU A 151 1.03 9.19 12.29
CA LEU A 151 1.21 7.85 11.78
C LEU A 151 2.21 7.81 10.62
N ASN A 152 2.17 8.81 9.73
CA ASN A 152 3.18 8.95 8.68
C ASN A 152 4.58 9.20 9.27
N PHE A 153 4.73 10.11 10.24
CA PHE A 153 6.01 10.36 10.89
C PHE A 153 6.61 9.07 11.45
N ALA A 154 5.80 8.30 12.19
CA ALA A 154 6.23 7.05 12.79
C ALA A 154 6.70 6.02 11.75
N THR A 155 5.87 5.75 10.73
CA THR A 155 6.18 4.74 9.72
C THR A 155 7.34 5.14 8.82
N PHE A 156 7.53 6.44 8.55
CA PHE A 156 8.71 6.95 7.83
C PHE A 156 9.97 6.81 8.68
N ASP A 157 9.93 7.17 9.97
CA ASP A 157 11.09 7.04 10.85
C ASP A 157 11.49 5.58 11.05
N ILE A 158 10.51 4.66 11.25
CA ILE A 158 10.76 3.21 11.32
C ILE A 158 11.43 2.70 10.04
N THR A 159 10.84 3.00 8.88
CA THR A 159 11.34 2.48 7.61
C THR A 159 12.69 3.11 7.23
N GLY A 160 12.88 4.38 7.56
CA GLY A 160 14.15 5.10 7.37
C GLY A 160 15.27 4.48 8.18
N ASP A 161 15.03 4.25 9.47
CA ASP A 161 15.99 3.61 10.36
C ASP A 161 16.33 2.18 9.91
N LEU A 162 15.32 1.37 9.59
CA LEU A 162 15.51 0.01 9.08
C LEU A 162 16.21 -0.05 7.70
N SER A 163 16.13 1.03 6.91
CA SER A 163 16.76 1.10 5.59
C SER A 163 18.14 1.73 5.61
N PHE A 164 18.39 2.73 6.46
CA PHE A 164 19.59 3.56 6.41
C PHE A 164 20.39 3.61 7.71
N ASP A 165 19.91 2.98 8.79
CA ASP A 165 20.47 3.17 10.14
C ASP A 165 20.40 4.65 10.61
N GLU A 166 19.44 5.40 10.04
CA GLU A 166 19.17 6.80 10.36
C GLU A 166 17.69 7.08 10.16
N SER A 167 16.99 7.59 11.19
CA SER A 167 15.62 8.06 11.04
C SER A 167 15.56 9.37 10.24
N PHE A 168 14.35 9.76 9.86
CA PHE A 168 14.11 11.09 9.28
C PHE A 168 13.91 12.17 10.35
N GLY A 169 13.74 11.77 11.61
CA GLY A 169 13.47 12.67 12.74
C GLY A 169 12.09 13.31 12.68
N ALA A 170 11.18 12.76 11.90
CA ALA A 170 9.85 13.34 11.66
C ALA A 170 8.99 13.36 12.91
N LEU A 171 9.04 12.30 13.73
CA LEU A 171 8.33 12.22 15.02
C LEU A 171 8.84 13.23 16.05
N GLU A 172 10.16 13.45 16.11
CA GLU A 172 10.75 14.41 17.06
C GLU A 172 10.47 15.84 16.66
N ALA A 173 10.60 16.15 15.36
CA ALA A 173 10.37 17.48 14.81
C ALA A 173 8.87 17.79 14.63
N GLU A 174 7.98 16.80 14.75
CA GLU A 174 6.54 16.92 14.50
C GLU A 174 6.22 17.51 13.11
N THR A 175 7.05 17.23 12.14
CA THR A 175 6.92 17.76 10.77
C THR A 175 7.43 16.77 9.73
N HIS A 176 6.87 16.88 8.54
CA HIS A 176 7.40 16.12 7.40
C HIS A 176 8.78 16.66 7.00
N ASN A 177 9.73 15.77 6.84
CA ASN A 177 10.94 16.08 6.10
C ASN A 177 10.56 16.52 4.66
N GLN A 178 11.18 17.56 4.15
CA GLN A 178 10.90 18.11 2.82
C GLN A 178 10.98 17.05 1.71
N TRP A 179 11.87 16.07 1.87
CA TRP A 179 12.00 14.94 0.94
C TRP A 179 10.74 14.06 0.92
N VAL A 180 10.13 13.77 2.08
CA VAL A 180 8.86 13.02 2.18
C VAL A 180 7.73 13.74 1.48
N ALA A 181 7.60 15.06 1.67
CA ALA A 181 6.60 15.87 0.96
C ALA A 181 6.77 15.82 -0.57
N THR A 182 8.03 15.78 -1.03
CA THR A 182 8.35 15.63 -2.46
C THR A 182 7.88 14.30 -3.01
N LEU A 183 8.03 13.18 -2.29
CA LEU A 183 7.55 11.86 -2.72
C LEU A 183 6.06 11.85 -3.05
N PHE A 184 5.22 12.46 -2.22
CA PHE A 184 3.77 12.53 -2.47
C PHE A 184 3.43 13.33 -3.73
N SER A 185 4.13 14.44 -3.97
CA SER A 185 3.95 15.23 -5.20
C SER A 185 4.33 14.44 -6.46
N MET A 186 5.34 13.58 -6.36
CA MET A 186 5.81 12.73 -7.47
C MET A 186 4.82 11.61 -7.84
N LEU A 187 3.97 11.13 -6.92
CA LEU A 187 2.96 10.11 -7.25
C LEU A 187 1.95 10.63 -8.27
N ARG A 188 1.44 11.86 -8.08
CA ARG A 188 0.52 12.50 -9.02
C ARG A 188 1.21 12.83 -10.34
N ALA A 189 2.39 13.43 -10.30
CA ALA A 189 3.20 13.73 -11.48
C ALA A 189 3.52 12.47 -12.27
N GLY A 190 3.91 11.38 -11.61
CA GLY A 190 4.17 10.09 -12.20
C GLY A 190 2.94 9.49 -12.91
N ALA A 191 1.72 9.69 -12.38
CA ALA A 191 0.50 9.27 -13.06
C ALA A 191 0.32 10.03 -14.39
N ILE A 192 0.55 11.35 -14.40
CA ILE A 192 0.45 12.19 -15.61
C ILE A 192 1.54 11.80 -16.62
N ILE A 193 2.77 11.61 -16.17
CA ILE A 193 3.89 11.20 -17.04
C ILE A 193 3.58 9.86 -17.71
N ARG A 194 3.04 8.89 -16.99
CA ARG A 194 2.61 7.60 -17.58
C ARG A 194 1.52 7.76 -18.64
N ILE A 195 0.57 8.69 -18.44
CA ILE A 195 -0.46 8.99 -19.44
C ILE A 195 0.20 9.56 -20.72
N LEU A 196 1.11 10.52 -20.56
CA LEU A 196 1.83 11.12 -21.68
C LEU A 196 2.68 10.08 -22.43
N ALA A 197 3.39 9.20 -21.70
CA ALA A 197 4.14 8.11 -22.27
C ALA A 197 3.25 7.16 -23.10
N ALA A 198 2.05 6.87 -22.63
CA ALA A 198 1.10 6.01 -23.34
C ALA A 198 0.56 6.64 -24.64
N TYR A 199 0.64 7.96 -24.78
CA TYR A 199 0.38 8.68 -26.04
C TYR A 199 1.64 8.88 -26.91
N GLY A 200 2.77 8.25 -26.55
CA GLY A 200 4.02 8.32 -27.32
C GLY A 200 4.83 9.59 -27.07
N VAL A 201 4.51 10.37 -26.05
CA VAL A 201 5.33 11.53 -25.68
C VAL A 201 6.64 11.00 -25.06
N PRO A 202 7.82 11.42 -25.58
CA PRO A 202 9.11 10.99 -25.02
C PRO A 202 9.29 11.59 -23.63
N THR A 203 8.99 10.78 -22.61
CA THR A 203 8.93 11.19 -21.20
C THR A 203 10.27 11.62 -20.63
N GLU A 204 11.38 11.14 -21.19
CA GLU A 204 12.73 11.58 -20.86
C GLU A 204 12.89 13.10 -21.09
N LYS A 205 12.30 13.62 -22.16
CA LYS A 205 12.30 15.06 -22.46
C LYS A 205 11.41 15.90 -21.54
N ILE A 206 10.41 15.29 -20.88
CA ILE A 206 9.54 16.03 -19.94
C ILE A 206 10.37 16.59 -18.78
N PHE A 207 11.34 15.83 -18.28
CA PHE A 207 12.23 16.31 -17.22
C PHE A 207 13.16 17.42 -17.69
N GLU A 208 13.53 17.47 -18.97
CA GLU A 208 14.30 18.56 -19.55
C GLU A 208 13.48 19.86 -19.65
N TYR A 209 12.18 19.75 -20.00
CA TYR A 209 11.30 20.90 -20.20
C TYR A 209 10.57 21.38 -18.94
N ILE A 210 10.54 20.58 -17.87
CA ILE A 210 9.89 20.93 -16.58
C ILE A 210 10.93 20.90 -15.45
N PRO A 211 11.70 21.98 -15.26
CA PRO A 211 12.81 22.01 -14.29
C PRO A 211 12.40 21.70 -12.84
N VAL A 212 11.14 21.96 -12.47
CA VAL A 212 10.63 21.66 -11.12
C VAL A 212 10.57 20.14 -10.89
N LEU A 213 10.10 19.36 -11.89
CA LEU A 213 10.05 17.90 -11.80
C LEU A 213 11.45 17.27 -11.82
N ALA A 214 12.34 17.83 -12.65
CA ALA A 214 13.74 17.41 -12.70
C ALA A 214 14.41 17.61 -11.33
N ARG A 215 14.32 18.80 -10.77
CA ARG A 215 14.89 19.11 -9.43
C ARG A 215 14.30 18.24 -8.33
N ALA A 216 13.01 17.97 -8.35
CA ALA A 216 12.37 17.10 -7.38
C ALA A 216 12.87 15.64 -7.45
N ARG A 217 13.02 15.12 -8.70
CA ARG A 217 13.60 13.79 -8.93
C ARG A 217 15.05 13.75 -8.48
N ASP A 218 15.86 14.69 -8.92
CA ASP A 218 17.30 14.73 -8.62
C ASP A 218 17.53 14.87 -7.11
N ALA A 219 16.76 15.73 -6.41
CA ALA A 219 16.80 15.85 -4.97
C ALA A 219 16.42 14.54 -4.24
N HIS A 220 15.45 13.80 -4.78
CA HIS A 220 15.09 12.47 -4.26
C HIS A 220 16.22 11.46 -4.45
N ASP A 221 16.77 11.40 -5.65
CA ASP A 221 17.83 10.46 -6.01
C ASP A 221 19.12 10.76 -5.19
N ASP A 222 19.50 12.03 -5.09
CA ASP A 222 20.68 12.47 -4.36
C ASP A 222 20.54 12.16 -2.85
N TYR A 223 19.41 12.49 -2.25
CA TYR A 223 19.14 12.19 -0.85
C TYR A 223 19.20 10.69 -0.56
N THR A 224 18.59 9.88 -1.41
CA THR A 224 18.58 8.42 -1.25
C THR A 224 19.99 7.84 -1.46
N LYS A 225 20.71 8.31 -2.49
CA LYS A 225 22.10 7.89 -2.77
C LYS A 225 23.04 8.24 -1.64
N GLU A 226 22.91 9.43 -1.08
CA GLU A 226 23.74 9.89 0.04
C GLU A 226 23.50 9.05 1.30
N LYS A 227 22.24 8.90 1.75
CA LYS A 227 21.93 8.12 2.95
C LYS A 227 22.28 6.64 2.79
N ALA A 228 21.89 6.01 1.67
CA ALA A 228 22.26 4.63 1.39
C ALA A 228 23.78 4.46 1.22
N GLY A 229 24.47 5.42 0.62
CA GLY A 229 25.92 5.43 0.48
C GLY A 229 26.62 5.43 1.84
N ARG A 230 26.27 6.38 2.73
CA ARG A 230 26.81 6.42 4.11
C ARG A 230 26.55 5.10 4.84
N ARG A 231 25.35 4.51 4.69
CA ARG A 231 25.04 3.24 5.33
C ARG A 231 25.86 2.06 4.76
N LEU A 232 26.15 2.03 3.47
CA LEU A 232 26.97 1.00 2.84
C LEU A 232 28.44 1.04 3.32
N GLU A 233 28.97 2.23 3.61
CA GLU A 233 30.31 2.43 4.13
C GLU A 233 30.45 2.13 5.63
N LYS A 234 29.33 2.20 6.37
CA LYS A 234 29.31 2.02 7.82
C LYS A 234 29.39 0.54 8.20
N LYS A 235 30.47 0.15 8.90
CA LYS A 235 30.60 -1.17 9.52
C LYS A 235 29.79 -1.19 10.83
N THR A 236 28.79 -2.05 10.92
CA THR A 236 27.93 -2.16 12.10
C THR A 236 27.32 -3.57 12.21
N ASP A 237 27.06 -4.00 13.44
CA ASP A 237 26.36 -5.27 13.75
C ASP A 237 24.84 -5.10 13.83
N ARG A 238 24.32 -3.92 13.44
CA ARG A 238 22.90 -3.59 13.47
C ARG A 238 22.09 -4.53 12.58
N LYS A 239 20.86 -4.83 12.99
CA LYS A 239 19.94 -5.76 12.29
C LYS A 239 18.96 -4.98 11.40
N ASP A 240 19.47 -4.16 10.48
CA ASP A 240 18.72 -3.41 9.48
C ASP A 240 18.70 -4.13 8.11
N PHE A 241 17.90 -3.63 7.15
CA PHE A 241 17.73 -4.27 5.84
C PHE A 241 19.04 -4.40 5.08
N ILE A 242 19.88 -3.33 5.06
CA ILE A 242 21.17 -3.34 4.34
C ILE A 242 22.14 -4.34 4.96
N SER A 243 22.19 -4.47 6.29
CA SER A 243 23.02 -5.47 6.96
C SER A 243 22.71 -6.89 6.51
N TYR A 244 21.43 -7.23 6.41
CA TYR A 244 21.02 -8.55 5.91
C TYR A 244 21.38 -8.73 4.43
N VAL A 245 21.17 -7.69 3.59
CA VAL A 245 21.56 -7.74 2.18
C VAL A 245 23.06 -7.95 2.06
N LEU A 246 23.89 -7.14 2.72
CA LEU A 246 25.36 -7.24 2.64
C LEU A 246 25.90 -8.58 3.16
N LYS A 247 25.30 -9.12 4.22
CA LYS A 247 25.72 -10.41 4.79
C LYS A 247 25.58 -11.58 3.80
N TYR A 248 24.55 -11.53 2.94
CA TYR A 248 24.24 -12.62 1.99
C TYR A 248 24.51 -12.24 0.54
N ASN A 249 25.07 -11.02 0.30
CA ASN A 249 25.42 -10.56 -1.04
C ASN A 249 26.65 -11.33 -1.55
N ASP A 250 26.58 -11.76 -2.81
CA ASP A 250 27.63 -12.48 -3.52
C ASP A 250 27.83 -11.86 -4.91
N GLU A 251 28.70 -12.42 -5.73
CA GLU A 251 28.94 -11.97 -7.11
C GLU A 251 27.68 -11.97 -8.00
N ARG A 252 26.66 -12.77 -7.63
CA ARG A 252 25.34 -12.84 -8.26
C ARG A 252 24.27 -12.04 -7.50
N GLY A 253 24.70 -11.21 -6.59
CA GLY A 253 23.83 -10.44 -5.71
C GLY A 253 23.41 -9.10 -6.31
N MET A 254 23.21 -8.12 -5.44
CA MET A 254 22.83 -6.75 -5.82
C MET A 254 24.06 -5.87 -5.94
N THR A 255 24.06 -4.99 -6.95
CA THR A 255 25.01 -3.90 -7.04
C THR A 255 24.69 -2.81 -6.00
N HIS A 256 25.65 -1.95 -5.69
CA HIS A 256 25.42 -0.81 -4.79
C HIS A 256 24.30 0.11 -5.29
N ASP A 257 24.18 0.32 -6.59
CA ASP A 257 23.14 1.17 -7.16
C ASP A 257 21.75 0.52 -7.08
N GLU A 258 21.66 -0.79 -7.23
CA GLU A 258 20.40 -1.54 -7.00
C GLU A 258 20.00 -1.52 -5.51
N ILE A 259 20.96 -1.60 -4.59
CA ILE A 259 20.69 -1.47 -3.15
C ILE A 259 20.14 -0.07 -2.85
N LYS A 260 20.76 1.00 -3.38
CA LYS A 260 20.32 2.38 -3.21
C LYS A 260 18.91 2.59 -3.77
N ALA A 261 18.67 2.16 -5.03
CA ALA A 261 17.36 2.29 -5.68
C ALA A 261 16.27 1.52 -4.93
N THR A 262 16.58 0.29 -4.49
CA THR A 262 15.63 -0.55 -3.74
C THR A 262 15.35 0.06 -2.35
N SER A 263 16.33 0.62 -1.66
CA SER A 263 16.12 1.28 -0.37
C SER A 263 15.16 2.47 -0.48
N GLY A 264 15.30 3.32 -1.52
CA GLY A 264 14.35 4.41 -1.79
C GLY A 264 12.92 3.90 -2.03
N THR A 265 12.78 2.81 -2.76
CA THR A 265 11.48 2.15 -2.99
C THR A 265 10.88 1.59 -1.69
N LEU A 266 11.70 0.96 -0.84
CA LEU A 266 11.24 0.37 0.43
C LEU A 266 10.71 1.42 1.39
N ILE A 267 11.30 2.63 1.41
CA ILE A 267 10.83 3.72 2.28
C ILE A 267 9.41 4.12 1.91
N LEU A 268 9.15 4.41 0.65
CA LEU A 268 7.79 4.78 0.21
C LEU A 268 6.80 3.64 0.42
N ALA A 269 7.19 2.42 0.05
CA ALA A 269 6.32 1.25 0.12
C ALA A 269 6.00 0.85 1.57
N GLY A 270 6.96 0.91 2.48
CA GLY A 270 6.79 0.52 3.88
C GLY A 270 6.05 1.56 4.72
N SER A 271 6.35 2.83 4.51
CA SER A 271 5.79 3.90 5.34
C SER A 271 4.36 4.27 4.94
N GLU A 272 4.14 4.68 3.68
CA GLU A 272 2.84 5.22 3.26
C GLU A 272 1.71 4.19 3.32
N THR A 273 1.98 2.93 3.02
CA THR A 273 0.94 1.89 3.05
C THR A 273 0.48 1.58 4.48
N SER A 274 1.40 1.46 5.43
CA SER A 274 1.10 1.24 6.85
C SER A 274 0.37 2.43 7.46
N ALA A 275 0.83 3.67 7.21
CA ALA A 275 0.18 4.89 7.69
C ALA A 275 -1.22 5.06 7.11
N THR A 276 -1.40 4.81 5.81
CA THR A 276 -2.73 4.83 5.16
C THR A 276 -3.68 3.84 5.80
N PHE A 277 -3.23 2.59 5.99
CA PHE A 277 -4.03 1.57 6.65
C PHE A 277 -4.46 1.99 8.05
N LEU A 278 -3.51 2.43 8.87
CA LEU A 278 -3.76 2.86 10.26
C LEU A 278 -4.71 4.06 10.33
N SER A 279 -4.56 5.03 9.44
CA SER A 279 -5.48 6.18 9.34
C SER A 279 -6.90 5.73 9.02
N GLY A 280 -7.05 4.80 8.07
CA GLY A 280 -8.34 4.19 7.75
C GLY A 280 -8.92 3.41 8.94
N ALA A 281 -8.11 2.62 9.65
CA ALA A 281 -8.54 1.86 10.82
C ALA A 281 -9.06 2.79 11.94
N VAL A 282 -8.32 3.86 12.26
CA VAL A 282 -8.74 4.86 13.23
C VAL A 282 -10.05 5.53 12.78
N TYR A 283 -10.13 5.97 11.52
CA TYR A 283 -11.35 6.60 11.01
C TYR A 283 -12.58 5.69 11.11
N TYR A 284 -12.49 4.46 10.60
CA TYR A 284 -13.63 3.53 10.60
C TYR A 284 -14.02 3.09 12.02
N LEU A 285 -13.07 2.93 12.93
CA LEU A 285 -13.37 2.66 14.35
C LEU A 285 -14.11 3.84 15.00
N LEU A 286 -13.69 5.08 14.74
CA LEU A 286 -14.34 6.27 15.29
C LEU A 286 -15.72 6.54 14.67
N LYS A 287 -15.96 6.09 13.45
CA LYS A 287 -17.28 6.08 12.80
C LYS A 287 -18.20 4.97 13.31
N ASN A 288 -17.65 3.96 13.97
CA ASN A 288 -18.36 2.78 14.45
C ASN A 288 -18.02 2.52 15.94
N PRO A 289 -18.58 3.32 16.87
CA PRO A 289 -18.18 3.33 18.27
C PRO A 289 -18.36 1.99 18.99
N ASP A 290 -19.31 1.16 18.55
CA ASP A 290 -19.50 -0.18 19.13
C ASP A 290 -18.29 -1.10 18.84
N TRP A 291 -17.68 -1.00 17.63
CA TRP A 291 -16.47 -1.75 17.32
C TRP A 291 -15.26 -1.20 18.03
N MET A 292 -15.16 0.11 18.21
CA MET A 292 -14.14 0.73 19.05
C MET A 292 -14.22 0.21 20.47
N ARG A 293 -15.41 0.20 21.07
CA ARG A 293 -15.62 -0.28 22.44
C ARG A 293 -15.23 -1.75 22.61
N LYS A 294 -15.62 -2.63 21.68
CA LYS A 294 -15.24 -4.05 21.69
C LYS A 294 -13.73 -4.24 21.56
N LEU A 295 -13.06 -3.44 20.75
CA LEU A 295 -11.60 -3.47 20.60
C LEU A 295 -10.92 -2.96 21.88
N GLN A 296 -11.42 -1.88 22.48
CA GLN A 296 -10.94 -1.36 23.75
C GLN A 296 -11.08 -2.42 24.86
N GLU A 297 -12.22 -3.10 24.92
CA GLU A 297 -12.46 -4.18 25.87
C GLU A 297 -11.43 -5.31 25.69
N GLU A 298 -11.25 -5.87 24.46
CA GLU A 298 -10.27 -6.91 24.20
C GLU A 298 -8.86 -6.50 24.63
N ILE A 299 -8.40 -5.31 24.21
CA ILE A 299 -7.03 -4.87 24.47
C ILE A 299 -6.82 -4.56 25.95
N ARG A 300 -7.74 -3.80 26.57
CA ARG A 300 -7.58 -3.30 27.93
C ARG A 300 -7.83 -4.37 29.03
N THR A 301 -8.51 -5.49 28.68
CA THR A 301 -8.65 -6.63 29.57
C THR A 301 -7.54 -7.66 29.38
N THR A 302 -6.96 -7.75 28.15
CA THR A 302 -5.85 -8.66 27.87
C THR A 302 -4.53 -8.19 28.46
N PHE A 303 -4.28 -6.87 28.45
CA PHE A 303 -3.01 -6.31 28.89
C PHE A 303 -3.19 -5.45 30.16
N THR A 304 -2.41 -5.76 31.19
CA THR A 304 -2.36 -4.99 32.43
C THR A 304 -1.42 -3.79 32.27
N THR A 305 -0.30 -4.00 31.58
CA THR A 305 0.71 -2.97 31.31
C THR A 305 0.96 -2.82 29.81
N GLU A 306 1.39 -1.64 29.38
CA GLU A 306 1.70 -1.36 27.98
C GLU A 306 2.88 -2.23 27.47
N SER A 307 3.80 -2.60 28.33
CA SER A 307 4.97 -3.43 28.00
C SER A 307 4.60 -4.86 27.58
N GLU A 308 3.42 -5.34 27.93
CA GLU A 308 2.90 -6.65 27.49
C GLU A 308 2.44 -6.64 26.03
N ILE A 309 2.27 -5.44 25.43
CA ILE A 309 1.85 -5.28 24.03
C ILE A 309 3.08 -5.47 23.13
N THR A 310 3.34 -6.71 22.74
CA THR A 310 4.46 -7.14 21.88
C THR A 310 3.94 -7.67 20.55
N PHE A 311 4.80 -7.86 19.55
CA PHE A 311 4.41 -8.46 18.26
C PHE A 311 3.74 -9.82 18.44
N ALA A 312 4.26 -10.62 19.36
CA ALA A 312 3.72 -11.96 19.64
C ALA A 312 2.35 -11.91 20.35
N SER A 313 2.17 -11.01 21.32
CA SER A 313 0.93 -10.93 22.07
C SER A 313 -0.23 -10.39 21.25
N VAL A 314 -0.01 -9.31 20.47
CA VAL A 314 -1.05 -8.71 19.60
C VAL A 314 -1.49 -9.62 18.46
N SER A 315 -0.66 -10.58 18.05
CA SER A 315 -0.99 -11.54 17.00
C SER A 315 -2.13 -12.50 17.39
N LYS A 316 -2.38 -12.66 18.68
CA LYS A 316 -3.39 -13.57 19.26
C LYS A 316 -4.77 -12.93 19.42
N LEU A 317 -4.88 -11.62 19.28
CA LEU A 317 -6.12 -10.85 19.50
C LEU A 317 -7.09 -11.04 18.33
N LYS A 318 -8.23 -11.65 18.59
CA LYS A 318 -9.22 -12.01 17.56
C LYS A 318 -10.01 -10.81 17.06
N MET A 319 -10.45 -9.94 17.96
CA MET A 319 -11.18 -8.72 17.59
C MET A 319 -10.29 -7.77 16.80
N LEU A 320 -9.05 -7.56 17.26
CA LEU A 320 -8.05 -6.77 16.53
C LEU A 320 -7.84 -7.32 15.13
N HIS A 321 -7.68 -8.64 14.97
CA HIS A 321 -7.52 -9.27 13.66
C HIS A 321 -8.73 -9.04 12.75
N ALA A 322 -9.95 -9.23 13.25
CA ALA A 322 -11.18 -9.03 12.50
C ALA A 322 -11.34 -7.57 12.02
N ILE A 323 -11.04 -6.62 12.89
CA ILE A 323 -11.04 -5.19 12.59
C ILE A 323 -10.01 -4.85 11.50
N ILE A 324 -8.80 -5.41 11.58
CA ILE A 324 -7.76 -5.21 10.57
C ILE A 324 -8.20 -5.79 9.22
N MET A 325 -8.77 -6.98 9.19
CA MET A 325 -9.23 -7.59 7.93
C MET A 325 -10.38 -6.79 7.30
N GLU A 326 -11.34 -6.33 8.10
CA GLU A 326 -12.42 -5.47 7.58
C GLU A 326 -11.93 -4.11 7.12
N THR A 327 -10.91 -3.55 7.79
CA THR A 327 -10.28 -2.32 7.34
C THR A 327 -9.58 -2.52 6.00
N PHE A 328 -8.82 -3.60 5.79
CA PHE A 328 -8.25 -3.93 4.48
C PHE A 328 -9.32 -4.07 3.40
N ARG A 329 -10.47 -4.66 3.75
CA ARG A 329 -11.59 -4.81 2.82
C ARG A 329 -12.17 -3.46 2.40
N ILE A 330 -12.50 -2.61 3.37
CA ILE A 330 -13.21 -1.36 3.07
C ILE A 330 -12.28 -0.23 2.62
N TYR A 331 -11.04 -0.25 3.08
CA TYR A 331 -10.05 0.80 2.82
C TYR A 331 -8.66 0.22 2.52
N PRO A 332 -8.49 -0.48 1.39
CA PRO A 332 -7.20 -1.03 1.01
C PRO A 332 -6.18 0.09 0.74
N PRO A 333 -4.96 0.05 1.30
CA PRO A 333 -3.93 1.07 1.07
C PRO A 333 -3.53 1.24 -0.40
N VAL A 334 -3.60 0.16 -1.19
CA VAL A 334 -3.35 0.15 -2.63
C VAL A 334 -4.66 -0.16 -3.35
N PRO A 335 -5.55 0.83 -3.55
CA PRO A 335 -6.89 0.59 -4.08
C PRO A 335 -6.92 0.22 -5.56
N ALA A 336 -5.91 0.65 -6.32
CA ALA A 336 -5.81 0.45 -7.76
C ALA A 336 -5.26 -0.95 -8.12
N ALA A 337 -5.41 -1.32 -9.39
CA ALA A 337 -4.83 -2.55 -9.92
C ALA A 337 -3.32 -2.39 -10.18
N LEU A 338 -2.58 -3.49 -10.05
CA LEU A 338 -1.19 -3.64 -10.46
C LEU A 338 -1.13 -4.40 -11.79
N PRO A 339 -1.14 -3.72 -12.96
CA PRO A 339 -1.44 -4.35 -14.23
C PRO A 339 -0.34 -5.31 -14.72
N ARG A 340 -0.80 -6.38 -15.36
CA ARG A 340 0.00 -7.36 -16.09
C ARG A 340 -0.40 -7.37 -17.56
N ILE A 341 0.42 -7.98 -18.41
CA ILE A 341 0.11 -8.19 -19.83
C ILE A 341 -0.07 -9.68 -20.06
N SER A 342 -1.14 -10.04 -20.77
CA SER A 342 -1.37 -11.43 -21.19
C SER A 342 -0.26 -11.91 -22.14
N PRO A 343 0.21 -13.17 -22.00
CA PRO A 343 1.30 -13.72 -22.81
C PRO A 343 0.91 -13.84 -24.29
N LYS A 344 1.92 -14.03 -25.15
CA LYS A 344 1.74 -14.17 -26.62
C LYS A 344 0.78 -15.30 -27.04
N SER A 345 0.63 -16.32 -26.21
CA SER A 345 -0.32 -17.43 -26.44
C SER A 345 -1.77 -17.10 -26.05
N GLY A 346 -2.01 -15.92 -25.48
CA GLY A 346 -3.22 -15.68 -24.69
C GLY A 346 -3.21 -16.47 -23.38
N VAL A 347 -4.25 -16.33 -22.58
CA VAL A 347 -4.35 -16.95 -21.25
C VAL A 347 -5.79 -17.11 -20.81
N ILE A 348 -6.08 -18.12 -19.98
CA ILE A 348 -7.36 -18.25 -19.29
C ILE A 348 -7.21 -17.57 -17.92
N VAL A 349 -8.12 -16.62 -17.64
CA VAL A 349 -8.20 -15.92 -16.34
C VAL A 349 -9.63 -16.08 -15.81
N ALA A 350 -9.75 -16.66 -14.63
CA ALA A 350 -11.03 -16.92 -13.97
C ALA A 350 -12.06 -17.57 -14.91
N GLY A 351 -11.60 -18.58 -15.67
CA GLY A 351 -12.41 -19.34 -16.64
C GLY A 351 -12.68 -18.63 -17.97
N THR A 352 -12.11 -17.45 -18.21
CA THR A 352 -12.33 -16.66 -19.43
C THR A 352 -11.05 -16.52 -20.24
N TYR A 353 -11.11 -16.84 -21.55
CA TYR A 353 -9.95 -16.65 -22.44
C TYR A 353 -9.72 -15.16 -22.71
N VAL A 354 -8.50 -14.71 -22.42
CA VAL A 354 -7.99 -13.37 -22.70
C VAL A 354 -6.93 -13.47 -23.80
N PRO A 355 -7.09 -12.75 -24.91
CA PRO A 355 -6.12 -12.75 -26.01
C PRO A 355 -4.75 -12.21 -25.60
N ALA A 356 -3.75 -12.39 -26.48
CA ALA A 356 -2.38 -11.90 -26.29
C ALA A 356 -2.30 -10.37 -26.18
N GLY A 357 -1.37 -9.86 -25.40
CA GLY A 357 -1.05 -8.43 -25.31
C GLY A 357 -2.08 -7.56 -24.57
N ILE A 358 -3.05 -8.16 -23.91
CA ILE A 358 -4.09 -7.44 -23.16
C ILE A 358 -3.59 -7.07 -21.76
N LYS A 359 -3.81 -5.82 -21.38
CA LYS A 359 -3.57 -5.35 -20.00
C LYS A 359 -4.67 -5.90 -19.09
N ILE A 360 -4.26 -6.53 -17.98
CA ILE A 360 -5.16 -7.13 -17.00
C ILE A 360 -4.78 -6.65 -15.61
N GLY A 361 -5.77 -6.31 -14.79
CA GLY A 361 -5.52 -5.97 -13.40
C GLY A 361 -6.72 -6.22 -12.51
N ILE A 362 -6.45 -6.39 -11.20
CA ILE A 362 -7.47 -6.59 -10.18
C ILE A 362 -7.43 -5.39 -9.25
N PRO A 363 -8.34 -4.41 -9.38
CA PRO A 363 -8.41 -3.27 -8.48
C PRO A 363 -8.98 -3.71 -7.13
N GLN A 364 -8.18 -3.57 -6.07
CA GLN A 364 -8.56 -4.00 -4.73
C GLN A 364 -9.84 -3.32 -4.26
N TYR A 365 -9.94 -1.99 -4.45
CA TYR A 365 -11.12 -1.22 -4.07
C TYR A 365 -12.41 -1.78 -4.69
N CYS A 366 -12.38 -2.10 -5.99
CA CYS A 366 -13.55 -2.62 -6.69
C CYS A 366 -13.89 -4.05 -6.23
N ALA A 367 -12.86 -4.90 -6.11
CA ALA A 367 -13.05 -6.30 -5.74
C ALA A 367 -13.57 -6.47 -4.31
N TYR A 368 -13.10 -5.62 -3.38
CA TYR A 368 -13.40 -5.72 -1.96
C TYR A 368 -14.71 -5.02 -1.56
N ARG A 369 -15.21 -4.11 -2.39
CA ARG A 369 -16.48 -3.39 -2.19
C ARG A 369 -17.59 -3.87 -3.12
N SER A 370 -17.39 -4.93 -3.91
CA SER A 370 -18.42 -5.42 -4.80
C SER A 370 -19.59 -6.08 -4.05
N SER A 371 -20.81 -5.69 -4.43
CA SER A 371 -22.05 -6.34 -3.99
C SER A 371 -22.17 -7.81 -4.43
N ARG A 372 -21.34 -8.23 -5.40
CA ARG A 372 -21.23 -9.61 -5.89
C ARG A 372 -20.39 -10.51 -4.97
N HIS A 373 -19.63 -9.89 -4.08
CA HIS A 373 -18.70 -10.58 -3.20
C HIS A 373 -19.09 -10.47 -1.73
N PHE A 374 -19.72 -9.37 -1.34
CA PHE A 374 -19.99 -9.07 0.07
C PHE A 374 -21.45 -8.60 0.28
N LEU A 375 -22.08 -9.14 1.28
CA LEU A 375 -23.37 -8.65 1.75
C LEU A 375 -23.19 -7.26 2.40
N ASN A 376 -23.95 -6.26 1.93
CA ASN A 376 -23.82 -4.86 2.40
C ASN A 376 -22.36 -4.37 2.36
N PRO A 377 -21.71 -4.30 1.18
CA PRO A 377 -20.29 -4.09 1.05
C PRO A 377 -19.80 -2.74 1.60
N GLU A 378 -20.67 -1.72 1.66
CA GLU A 378 -20.35 -0.40 2.21
C GLU A 378 -20.43 -0.34 3.75
N LYS A 379 -20.99 -1.37 4.40
CA LYS A 379 -21.02 -1.44 5.85
C LYS A 379 -19.68 -1.91 6.40
N TYR A 380 -19.14 -1.20 7.39
CA TYR A 380 -18.00 -1.67 8.19
C TYR A 380 -18.47 -2.75 9.16
N ALA A 381 -18.10 -3.99 8.93
CA ALA A 381 -18.66 -5.15 9.61
C ALA A 381 -17.57 -6.20 9.95
N PRO A 382 -16.74 -5.96 10.98
CA PRO A 382 -15.70 -6.91 11.45
C PRO A 382 -16.25 -8.31 11.77
N GLU A 383 -17.55 -8.42 12.08
CA GLU A 383 -18.24 -9.71 12.30
C GLU A 383 -18.10 -10.70 11.14
N ARG A 384 -17.83 -10.22 9.90
CA ARG A 384 -17.50 -11.07 8.73
C ARG A 384 -16.33 -12.01 9.01
N PHE A 385 -15.40 -11.56 9.84
CA PHE A 385 -14.16 -12.27 10.16
C PHE A 385 -14.21 -12.94 11.54
N LEU A 386 -15.34 -12.86 12.23
CA LEU A 386 -15.59 -13.51 13.52
C LEU A 386 -16.50 -14.74 13.41
N GLY A 387 -16.87 -15.14 12.19
CA GLY A 387 -17.68 -16.32 11.95
C GLY A 387 -19.19 -16.07 12.07
N ASP A 388 -19.66 -14.84 11.95
CA ASP A 388 -21.09 -14.53 11.94
C ASP A 388 -21.77 -15.20 10.75
N PRO A 389 -22.81 -16.07 10.98
CA PRO A 389 -23.51 -16.79 9.92
C PRO A 389 -24.13 -15.90 8.83
N LYS A 390 -24.44 -14.65 9.17
CA LYS A 390 -24.97 -13.66 8.23
C LYS A 390 -24.08 -13.43 7.02
N TYR A 391 -22.77 -13.60 7.19
CA TYR A 391 -21.75 -13.31 6.17
C TYR A 391 -21.07 -14.58 5.64
N VAL A 392 -21.70 -15.75 5.76
CA VAL A 392 -21.11 -17.03 5.32
C VAL A 392 -20.87 -17.06 3.82
N GLU A 393 -21.70 -16.40 3.02
CA GLU A 393 -21.60 -16.32 1.55
C GLU A 393 -20.60 -15.27 1.05
N ASP A 394 -20.03 -14.48 1.95
CA ASP A 394 -19.02 -13.48 1.58
C ASP A 394 -17.76 -14.14 0.99
N LYS A 395 -17.36 -13.71 -0.19
CA LYS A 395 -16.18 -14.25 -0.90
C LYS A 395 -14.87 -13.67 -0.34
N ARG A 396 -14.58 -13.97 0.92
CA ARG A 396 -13.39 -13.44 1.64
C ARG A 396 -12.07 -13.74 0.96
N SER A 397 -12.00 -14.78 0.12
CA SER A 397 -10.81 -15.14 -0.66
C SER A 397 -10.38 -14.08 -1.68
N VAL A 398 -11.26 -13.13 -2.02
CA VAL A 398 -10.90 -12.00 -2.90
C VAL A 398 -9.98 -10.99 -2.21
N ILE A 399 -9.97 -10.97 -0.86
CA ILE A 399 -9.18 -10.01 -0.08
C ILE A 399 -7.72 -10.47 -0.04
N GLN A 400 -6.88 -9.87 -0.86
CA GLN A 400 -5.45 -10.14 -0.98
C GLN A 400 -4.65 -8.83 -0.85
N PRO A 401 -4.61 -8.20 0.34
CA PRO A 401 -4.04 -6.86 0.52
C PRO A 401 -2.54 -6.84 0.22
N PHE A 402 -1.86 -7.97 0.38
CA PHE A 402 -0.44 -8.13 0.09
C PHE A 402 -0.16 -8.79 -1.26
N SER A 403 -1.20 -8.94 -2.12
CA SER A 403 -1.13 -9.68 -3.38
C SER A 403 -0.72 -11.16 -3.17
N VAL A 404 -0.50 -11.88 -4.25
CA VAL A 404 -0.12 -13.31 -4.24
C VAL A 404 1.01 -13.58 -5.22
N GLY A 405 1.66 -14.74 -5.09
CA GLY A 405 2.68 -15.24 -6.01
C GLY A 405 4.07 -14.63 -5.81
N PRO A 406 4.97 -14.79 -6.80
CA PRO A 406 6.39 -14.46 -6.65
C PRO A 406 6.66 -12.98 -6.34
N ARG A 407 5.71 -12.11 -6.70
CA ARG A 407 5.81 -10.66 -6.54
C ARG A 407 4.83 -10.10 -5.49
N ASN A 408 4.41 -10.96 -4.55
CA ASN A 408 3.63 -10.51 -3.38
C ASN A 408 4.46 -9.55 -2.50
N CYS A 409 3.80 -8.84 -1.60
CA CYS A 409 4.45 -7.91 -0.71
C CYS A 409 5.54 -8.58 0.12
N ILE A 410 6.77 -8.10 0.00
CA ILE A 410 7.90 -8.61 0.77
C ILE A 410 7.82 -8.16 2.23
N GLY A 411 7.28 -6.96 2.48
CA GLY A 411 7.11 -6.38 3.82
C GLY A 411 5.88 -6.87 4.59
N GLN A 412 5.19 -7.93 4.13
CA GLN A 412 3.95 -8.39 4.75
C GLN A 412 4.07 -8.65 6.26
N ASN A 413 5.13 -9.34 6.69
CA ASN A 413 5.33 -9.65 8.12
C ASN A 413 5.58 -8.39 8.94
N LEU A 414 6.39 -7.46 8.41
CA LEU A 414 6.65 -6.17 9.04
C LEU A 414 5.35 -5.35 9.16
N ALA A 415 4.58 -5.24 8.07
CA ALA A 415 3.32 -4.51 8.07
C ALA A 415 2.33 -5.08 9.10
N TRP A 416 2.20 -6.41 9.22
CA TRP A 416 1.35 -7.04 10.22
C TRP A 416 1.80 -6.71 11.65
N ALA A 417 3.11 -6.71 11.92
CA ALA A 417 3.65 -6.36 13.23
C ALA A 417 3.39 -4.90 13.58
N GLU A 418 3.72 -3.98 12.65
CA GLU A 418 3.52 -2.54 12.83
C GLU A 418 2.04 -2.19 13.07
N ILE A 419 1.15 -2.58 12.16
CA ILE A 419 -0.25 -2.16 12.22
C ILE A 419 -0.97 -2.70 13.45
N ARG A 420 -0.67 -3.96 13.85
CA ARG A 420 -1.25 -4.56 15.06
C ARG A 420 -0.77 -3.84 16.31
N THR A 421 0.54 -3.60 16.42
CA THR A 421 1.14 -3.02 17.62
C THR A 421 0.78 -1.54 17.75
N ILE A 422 0.87 -0.78 16.68
CA ILE A 422 0.51 0.65 16.71
C ILE A 422 -0.97 0.81 17.05
N LEU A 423 -1.87 0.07 16.40
CA LEU A 423 -3.30 0.16 16.67
C LEU A 423 -3.64 -0.27 18.09
N ALA A 424 -3.04 -1.37 18.59
CA ALA A 424 -3.25 -1.83 19.96
C ALA A 424 -2.78 -0.79 20.98
N ARG A 425 -1.58 -0.20 20.79
CA ARG A 425 -1.05 0.81 21.72
C ARG A 425 -1.81 2.12 21.66
N LEU A 426 -2.32 2.55 20.50
CA LEU A 426 -3.22 3.70 20.40
C LEU A 426 -4.51 3.49 21.21
N VAL A 427 -5.16 2.33 21.02
CA VAL A 427 -6.41 2.00 21.71
C VAL A 427 -6.19 1.75 23.21
N TRP A 428 -5.03 1.24 23.60
CA TRP A 428 -4.68 1.03 25.01
C TRP A 428 -4.46 2.34 25.75
N ASN A 429 -3.78 3.32 25.10
CA ASN A 429 -3.37 4.59 25.73
C ASN A 429 -4.44 5.68 25.67
N PHE A 430 -5.30 5.68 24.65
CA PHE A 430 -6.18 6.81 24.38
C PHE A 430 -7.64 6.42 24.22
N ASP A 431 -8.52 7.31 24.73
CA ASP A 431 -9.87 7.45 24.25
C ASP A 431 -9.86 8.53 23.17
N MET A 432 -10.47 8.22 22.01
CA MET A 432 -10.32 9.02 20.78
C MET A 432 -11.68 9.54 20.32
N GLN A 433 -11.72 10.80 19.86
CA GLN A 433 -12.92 11.43 19.34
C GLN A 433 -12.67 12.08 17.98
N LEU A 434 -13.40 11.62 16.96
CA LEU A 434 -13.33 12.20 15.62
C LEU A 434 -13.87 13.64 15.64
N GLN A 435 -13.13 14.56 15.04
CA GLN A 435 -13.57 15.95 14.92
C GLN A 435 -14.48 16.14 13.71
N ASP A 436 -15.40 17.12 13.79
CA ASP A 436 -16.40 17.36 12.75
C ASP A 436 -15.80 17.63 11.37
N VAL A 437 -14.66 18.30 11.30
CA VAL A 437 -13.93 18.55 10.05
C VAL A 437 -13.52 17.25 9.36
N SER A 438 -13.31 16.17 10.08
CA SER A 438 -12.96 14.85 9.57
C SER A 438 -14.13 13.86 9.50
N ARG A 439 -15.37 14.31 9.77
CA ARG A 439 -16.56 13.43 9.75
C ARG A 439 -16.75 12.69 8.42
N ASN A 440 -16.37 13.30 7.32
CA ASN A 440 -16.44 12.75 5.96
C ASN A 440 -15.04 12.56 5.34
N TRP A 441 -14.05 12.23 6.15
CA TRP A 441 -12.64 12.13 5.76
C TRP A 441 -12.38 11.25 4.53
N GLU A 442 -13.15 10.17 4.38
CA GLU A 442 -13.04 9.25 3.23
C GLU A 442 -13.57 9.82 1.91
N LYS A 443 -14.48 10.84 1.98
CA LYS A 443 -15.11 11.40 0.80
C LYS A 443 -14.18 12.36 0.06
N GLY A 444 -14.14 12.23 -1.26
CA GLY A 444 -13.34 13.13 -2.11
C GLY A 444 -11.84 12.84 -2.11
N GLN A 445 -11.41 11.77 -1.46
CA GLN A 445 -10.02 11.31 -1.62
C GLN A 445 -9.75 10.90 -3.06
N THR A 446 -8.51 11.10 -3.51
CA THR A 446 -8.07 10.70 -4.84
C THR A 446 -7.05 9.58 -4.75
N SER A 447 -6.92 8.81 -5.83
CA SER A 447 -5.97 7.69 -5.88
C SER A 447 -5.06 7.81 -7.11
N PHE A 448 -3.75 7.84 -6.85
CA PHE A 448 -2.67 7.79 -7.87
C PHE A 448 -1.81 6.54 -7.64
N VAL A 449 -2.41 5.37 -7.54
CA VAL A 449 -1.96 4.08 -7.03
C VAL A 449 -2.17 3.97 -5.52
N LEU A 450 -1.72 4.94 -4.74
CA LEU A 450 -1.97 5.12 -3.31
C LEU A 450 -3.01 6.23 -3.12
N TRP A 451 -3.58 6.31 -1.93
CA TRP A 451 -4.53 7.36 -1.57
C TRP A 451 -3.86 8.71 -1.33
N SER A 452 -4.44 9.77 -1.89
CA SER A 452 -4.17 11.15 -1.46
C SER A 452 -5.26 11.55 -0.46
N LYS A 453 -4.85 11.78 0.77
CA LYS A 453 -5.72 11.90 1.96
C LYS A 453 -5.64 13.31 2.55
N PRO A 454 -6.75 13.89 3.03
CA PRO A 454 -6.72 15.08 3.89
C PRO A 454 -6.29 14.70 5.31
N SER A 455 -6.03 15.69 6.13
CA SER A 455 -5.77 15.52 7.57
C SER A 455 -6.89 14.77 8.28
N LEU A 456 -6.54 13.85 9.19
CA LEU A 456 -7.48 13.13 10.04
C LEU A 456 -7.43 13.72 11.46
N MET A 457 -8.29 14.70 11.71
CA MET A 457 -8.33 15.42 12.98
C MET A 457 -9.09 14.63 14.06
N VAL A 458 -8.37 14.29 15.12
CA VAL A 458 -8.88 13.48 16.24
C VAL A 458 -8.48 14.15 17.54
N LYS A 459 -9.42 14.26 18.48
CA LYS A 459 -9.12 14.64 19.85
C LYS A 459 -8.78 13.40 20.67
N LEU A 460 -7.64 13.43 21.36
CA LEU A 460 -7.15 12.35 22.18
C LEU A 460 -7.34 12.68 23.66
N HIS A 461 -7.80 11.70 24.43
CA HIS A 461 -7.86 11.74 25.87
C HIS A 461 -7.03 10.59 26.42
N LYS A 462 -6.06 10.90 27.30
CA LYS A 462 -5.28 9.84 27.94
C LYS A 462 -6.20 8.95 28.77
N ARG A 463 -6.00 7.63 28.64
CA ARG A 463 -6.64 6.69 29.55
C ARG A 463 -6.09 6.88 30.95
N ASN A 464 -6.98 7.03 31.92
CA ASN A 464 -6.61 6.95 33.33
C ASN A 464 -6.40 5.45 33.68
N VAL A 465 -5.15 5.02 33.70
CA VAL A 465 -4.81 3.71 34.24
C VAL A 465 -4.80 3.88 35.74
N VAL A 466 -5.85 3.39 36.41
CA VAL A 466 -5.81 3.25 37.87
C VAL A 466 -4.76 2.19 38.15
N ALA A 467 -3.66 2.59 38.82
CA ALA A 467 -2.55 1.73 39.19
C ALA A 467 -2.98 0.61 40.14
#